data_4bbdd13e2b37e90b64819adccff6ee7b
#
_entry.id   4bbdd13e2b37e90b64819adccff6ee7b
#
_cell.length_a   1.000
_cell.length_b   1.000
_cell.length_c   1.000
_cell.angle_alpha   90.00
_cell.angle_beta   90.00
_cell.angle_gamma   90.00
#
_symmetry.space_group_name_H-M   'P 1'
#
loop_
_entity.id
_entity.type
_entity.pdbx_description
1 polymer ?
#
loop_
_entity_poly.entity_id
_entity_poly.type
_entity_poly.pdbx_seq_one_letter_code
_entity_poly.pdbx_strand_id
1 'polypeptide(L)'
;MLGRHRVVDHIVGHLAAIGTDHLFAVDGANIEDLYDAAHFRPELTAVLAKHEFSAAAMADGYSRSGAGLGVVAATSGGGSLNLVAGLGESLASRVPVLALVGQPAAALDGRGSFQDTSGANGSLDAGALFSAVSVFCRRVQTPDDIVSLLPQAISAARAGGPAVLLLPKDIQQARVGVGERNGHGAPGGRVAIAAQWRPPAGDPHPIAAQLRRVTGEIAIIAGEQVARDDARAELEELRALLGARVATVPDAKDVAGAPGPDGRTLGVTGVMGHRNVAEAGGGRPGGL
;
A
#
# COMPACT_ATOMS: atom_id res chain seq x y z
N MET A 1 10.45 -26.32 -23.83
CA MET A 1 11.32 -25.14 -23.91
C MET A 1 10.74 -24.12 -22.95
N LEU A 2 11.33 -23.92 -21.78
CA LEU A 2 10.98 -22.82 -20.89
C LEU A 2 11.48 -21.54 -21.55
N GLY A 3 10.57 -20.81 -22.20
CA GLY A 3 10.89 -19.61 -22.95
C GLY A 3 11.37 -18.50 -22.01
N ARG A 4 12.53 -17.93 -22.30
CA ARG A 4 12.98 -16.67 -21.69
C ARG A 4 11.90 -15.61 -21.94
N HIS A 5 11.25 -15.14 -20.88
CA HIS A 5 10.25 -14.07 -20.93
C HIS A 5 10.88 -12.73 -20.53
N ARG A 6 10.30 -11.64 -20.97
CA ARG A 6 10.74 -10.28 -20.58
C ARG A 6 10.55 -10.03 -19.10
N VAL A 7 11.27 -9.07 -18.54
CA VAL A 7 11.07 -8.63 -17.14
C VAL A 7 9.61 -8.21 -16.90
N VAL A 8 9.00 -7.49 -17.83
CA VAL A 8 7.57 -7.10 -17.70
C VAL A 8 6.63 -8.29 -17.72
N ASP A 9 6.91 -9.32 -18.52
CA ASP A 9 6.11 -10.56 -18.53
C ASP A 9 6.23 -11.31 -17.18
N HIS A 10 7.42 -11.26 -16.55
CA HIS A 10 7.65 -11.81 -15.22
C HIS A 10 6.83 -11.05 -14.16
N ILE A 11 6.86 -9.71 -14.21
CA ILE A 11 6.10 -8.86 -13.29
C ILE A 11 4.61 -9.19 -13.39
N VAL A 12 4.04 -9.11 -14.58
CA VAL A 12 2.60 -9.33 -14.82
C VAL A 12 2.18 -10.75 -14.43
N GLY A 13 3.00 -11.75 -14.80
CA GLY A 13 2.76 -13.14 -14.42
C GLY A 13 2.80 -13.37 -12.91
N HIS A 14 3.72 -12.70 -12.20
CA HIS A 14 3.82 -12.80 -10.75
C HIS A 14 2.62 -12.13 -10.05
N LEU A 15 2.20 -10.95 -10.53
CA LEU A 15 1.03 -10.24 -10.00
C LEU A 15 -0.25 -11.09 -10.15
N ALA A 16 -0.48 -11.65 -11.34
CA ALA A 16 -1.60 -12.56 -11.56
C ALA A 16 -1.54 -13.80 -10.64
N ALA A 17 -0.36 -14.39 -10.46
CA ALA A 17 -0.17 -15.56 -9.60
C ALA A 17 -0.47 -15.30 -8.11
N ILE A 18 -0.30 -14.07 -7.64
CA ILE A 18 -0.64 -13.68 -6.25
C ILE A 18 -2.07 -13.15 -6.10
N GLY A 19 -2.89 -13.21 -7.17
CA GLY A 19 -4.29 -12.80 -7.17
C GLY A 19 -4.52 -11.30 -7.35
N THR A 20 -3.52 -10.55 -7.84
CA THR A 20 -3.73 -9.17 -8.27
C THR A 20 -4.42 -9.19 -9.64
N ASP A 21 -5.59 -8.60 -9.75
CA ASP A 21 -6.43 -8.60 -10.95
C ASP A 21 -6.55 -7.22 -11.62
N HIS A 22 -6.04 -6.15 -10.98
CA HIS A 22 -6.07 -4.79 -11.51
C HIS A 22 -4.70 -4.08 -11.41
N LEU A 23 -4.36 -3.36 -12.48
CA LEU A 23 -3.24 -2.43 -12.57
C LEU A 23 -3.79 -1.06 -12.96
N PHE A 24 -3.64 -0.06 -12.09
CA PHE A 24 -4.10 1.31 -12.34
C PHE A 24 -2.95 2.15 -12.88
N ALA A 25 -3.14 2.81 -14.03
CA ALA A 25 -2.02 3.54 -14.59
C ALA A 25 -2.44 4.63 -15.59
N VAL A 26 -1.49 5.50 -15.92
CA VAL A 26 -1.47 6.29 -17.13
C VAL A 26 -0.30 5.81 -17.97
N ASP A 27 -0.56 5.44 -19.22
CA ASP A 27 0.47 4.96 -20.14
C ASP A 27 1.45 6.07 -20.54
N GLY A 28 2.63 5.70 -20.95
CA GLY A 28 3.68 6.61 -21.41
C GLY A 28 4.97 5.89 -21.82
N ALA A 29 5.85 6.63 -22.49
CA ALA A 29 7.01 6.08 -23.23
C ALA A 29 7.93 5.14 -22.45
N ASN A 30 8.04 5.29 -21.14
CA ASN A 30 8.94 4.49 -20.32
C ASN A 30 8.21 3.42 -19.49
N ILE A 31 6.93 3.13 -19.78
CA ILE A 31 6.13 2.08 -19.10
C ILE A 31 5.23 1.30 -20.08
N GLU A 32 5.20 1.63 -21.36
CA GLU A 32 4.37 0.99 -22.38
C GLU A 32 4.56 -0.53 -22.47
N ASP A 33 5.80 -1.02 -22.24
CA ASP A 33 6.09 -2.45 -22.26
C ASP A 33 5.33 -3.23 -21.18
N LEU A 34 5.07 -2.60 -20.02
CA LEU A 34 4.26 -3.20 -18.96
C LEU A 34 2.78 -3.31 -19.39
N TYR A 35 2.25 -2.29 -20.10
CA TYR A 35 0.91 -2.33 -20.65
C TYR A 35 0.77 -3.41 -21.72
N ASP A 36 1.76 -3.51 -22.61
CA ASP A 36 1.82 -4.59 -23.59
C ASP A 36 1.78 -5.98 -22.93
N ALA A 37 2.59 -6.18 -21.90
CA ALA A 37 2.60 -7.44 -21.17
C ALA A 37 1.24 -7.71 -20.46
N ALA A 38 0.62 -6.69 -19.88
CA ALA A 38 -0.66 -6.82 -19.21
C ALA A 38 -1.81 -7.14 -20.19
N HIS A 39 -1.76 -6.60 -21.42
CA HIS A 39 -2.76 -6.85 -22.45
C HIS A 39 -2.93 -8.35 -22.78
N PHE A 40 -1.84 -9.12 -22.69
CA PHE A 40 -1.84 -10.57 -22.97
C PHE A 40 -2.13 -11.43 -21.73
N ARG A 41 -2.58 -10.82 -20.63
CA ARG A 41 -2.93 -11.51 -19.39
C ARG A 41 -4.39 -11.30 -19.02
N PRO A 42 -5.28 -12.23 -19.38
CA PRO A 42 -6.72 -12.08 -19.10
C PRO A 42 -7.05 -12.01 -17.61
N GLU A 43 -6.14 -12.46 -16.74
CA GLU A 43 -6.28 -12.41 -15.29
C GLU A 43 -5.99 -11.01 -14.71
N LEU A 44 -5.41 -10.09 -15.50
CA LEU A 44 -5.01 -8.76 -15.06
C LEU A 44 -5.61 -7.69 -15.96
N THR A 45 -6.44 -6.84 -15.41
CA THR A 45 -7.03 -5.69 -16.10
C THR A 45 -6.20 -4.43 -15.91
N ALA A 46 -5.65 -3.89 -16.98
CA ALA A 46 -5.00 -2.58 -16.97
C ALA A 46 -6.06 -1.47 -17.07
N VAL A 47 -6.29 -0.75 -15.99
CA VAL A 47 -7.27 0.36 -15.89
C VAL A 47 -6.58 1.67 -16.23
N LEU A 48 -7.01 2.30 -17.33
CA LEU A 48 -6.50 3.61 -17.73
C LEU A 48 -7.12 4.72 -16.88
N ALA A 49 -6.31 5.37 -16.07
CA ALA A 49 -6.68 6.57 -15.33
C ALA A 49 -6.50 7.84 -16.20
N LYS A 50 -7.07 8.95 -15.76
CA LYS A 50 -6.93 10.25 -16.45
C LYS A 50 -5.78 11.09 -15.90
N HIS A 51 -5.21 10.69 -14.76
CA HIS A 51 -4.09 11.33 -14.11
C HIS A 51 -3.41 10.31 -13.18
N GLU A 52 -2.11 10.36 -13.02
CA GLU A 52 -1.37 9.37 -12.22
C GLU A 52 -1.69 9.46 -10.73
N PHE A 53 -1.99 10.67 -10.21
CA PHE A 53 -2.54 10.82 -8.86
C PHE A 53 -3.84 10.01 -8.69
N SER A 54 -4.73 10.07 -9.69
CA SER A 54 -5.97 9.29 -9.65
C SER A 54 -5.69 7.79 -9.72
N ALA A 55 -4.69 7.37 -10.50
CA ALA A 55 -4.26 5.96 -10.54
C ALA A 55 -3.74 5.50 -9.18
N ALA A 56 -2.92 6.32 -8.50
CA ALA A 56 -2.43 6.02 -7.15
C ALA A 56 -3.59 5.95 -6.14
N ALA A 57 -4.54 6.88 -6.21
CA ALA A 57 -5.73 6.86 -5.36
C ALA A 57 -6.64 5.64 -5.61
N MET A 58 -6.76 5.19 -6.88
CA MET A 58 -7.47 3.96 -7.22
C MET A 58 -6.79 2.73 -6.61
N ALA A 59 -5.45 2.63 -6.71
CA ALA A 59 -4.68 1.55 -6.11
C ALA A 59 -4.80 1.55 -4.58
N ASP A 60 -4.73 2.72 -3.95
CA ASP A 60 -4.95 2.90 -2.51
C ASP A 60 -6.35 2.41 -2.11
N GLY A 61 -7.39 2.91 -2.76
CA GLY A 61 -8.78 2.51 -2.49
C GLY A 61 -9.02 1.01 -2.72
N TYR A 62 -8.39 0.44 -3.75
CA TYR A 62 -8.46 -1.00 -4.03
C TYR A 62 -7.89 -1.82 -2.87
N SER A 63 -6.73 -1.42 -2.34
CA SER A 63 -6.14 -2.08 -1.17
C SER A 63 -7.00 -1.90 0.09
N ARG A 64 -7.54 -0.71 0.32
CA ARG A 64 -8.41 -0.44 1.49
C ARG A 64 -9.72 -1.24 1.45
N SER A 65 -10.24 -1.53 0.27
CA SER A 65 -11.45 -2.33 0.12
C SER A 65 -11.27 -3.81 0.46
N GLY A 66 -10.04 -4.26 0.66
CA GLY A 66 -9.72 -5.67 0.89
C GLY A 66 -9.74 -6.54 -0.37
N ALA A 67 -9.90 -5.93 -1.56
CA ALA A 67 -9.92 -6.65 -2.83
C ALA A 67 -8.57 -7.30 -3.18
N GLY A 68 -7.45 -6.70 -2.70
CA GLY A 68 -6.11 -7.23 -2.93
C GLY A 68 -5.02 -6.18 -2.77
N LEU A 69 -3.83 -6.46 -3.30
CA LEU A 69 -2.75 -5.48 -3.37
C LEU A 69 -3.04 -4.50 -4.52
N GLY A 70 -3.18 -3.22 -4.20
CA GLY A 70 -3.28 -2.16 -5.20
C GLY A 70 -1.95 -1.97 -5.93
N VAL A 71 -2.00 -2.01 -7.26
CA VAL A 71 -0.83 -1.81 -8.10
C VAL A 71 -1.03 -0.59 -8.99
N VAL A 72 -0.08 0.32 -8.96
CA VAL A 72 -0.08 1.52 -9.81
C VAL A 72 1.17 1.57 -10.67
N ALA A 73 1.04 2.05 -11.90
CA ALA A 73 2.19 2.30 -12.76
C ALA A 73 2.14 3.71 -13.38
N ALA A 74 3.31 4.26 -13.63
CA ALA A 74 3.47 5.52 -14.36
C ALA A 74 4.79 5.55 -15.12
N THR A 75 4.82 6.36 -16.19
CA THR A 75 6.06 6.68 -16.89
C THR A 75 7.01 7.52 -16.03
N SER A 76 8.21 7.76 -16.48
CA SER A 76 9.18 8.63 -15.81
C SER A 76 8.81 10.12 -15.91
N GLY A 77 9.61 10.98 -15.31
CA GLY A 77 9.44 12.44 -15.37
C GLY A 77 8.13 12.90 -14.75
N GLY A 78 7.37 13.74 -15.47
CA GLY A 78 6.12 14.33 -14.98
C GLY A 78 5.08 13.30 -14.55
N GLY A 79 4.96 12.18 -15.28
CA GLY A 79 4.03 11.10 -14.91
C GLY A 79 4.37 10.50 -13.55
N SER A 80 5.65 10.18 -13.32
CA SER A 80 6.07 9.65 -12.02
C SER A 80 5.90 10.66 -10.88
N LEU A 81 6.17 11.95 -11.14
CA LEU A 81 5.96 13.02 -10.14
C LEU A 81 4.51 13.10 -9.68
N ASN A 82 3.57 12.89 -10.58
CA ASN A 82 2.13 12.90 -10.27
C ASN A 82 1.70 11.76 -9.32
N LEU A 83 2.50 10.71 -9.15
CA LEU A 83 2.23 9.65 -8.16
C LEU A 83 2.52 10.09 -6.73
N VAL A 84 3.44 11.04 -6.54
CA VAL A 84 4.02 11.36 -5.22
C VAL A 84 2.96 11.69 -4.17
N ALA A 85 1.99 12.52 -4.52
CA ALA A 85 0.93 12.91 -3.58
C ALA A 85 0.06 11.70 -3.16
N GLY A 86 -0.31 10.83 -4.10
CA GLY A 86 -1.09 9.62 -3.79
C GLY A 86 -0.30 8.61 -2.97
N LEU A 87 0.98 8.39 -3.28
CA LEU A 87 1.85 7.50 -2.50
C LEU A 87 2.13 8.08 -1.11
N GLY A 88 2.23 9.41 -0.98
CA GLY A 88 2.36 10.09 0.31
C GLY A 88 1.16 9.82 1.22
N GLU A 89 -0.05 9.85 0.68
CA GLU A 89 -1.28 9.46 1.40
C GLU A 89 -1.25 7.99 1.82
N SER A 90 -0.90 7.09 0.89
CA SER A 90 -0.77 5.66 1.18
C SER A 90 0.30 5.38 2.25
N LEU A 91 1.41 6.14 2.26
CA LEU A 91 2.45 6.03 3.28
C LEU A 91 1.94 6.47 4.65
N ALA A 92 1.32 7.64 4.73
CA ALA A 92 0.77 8.19 5.99
C ALA A 92 -0.29 7.26 6.59
N SER A 93 -1.12 6.66 5.75
CA SER A 93 -2.17 5.72 6.12
C SER A 93 -1.71 4.26 6.16
N ARG A 94 -0.44 3.97 5.89
CA ARG A 94 0.12 2.59 5.86
C ARG A 94 -0.65 1.62 4.97
N VAL A 95 -1.16 2.13 3.84
CA VAL A 95 -1.91 1.33 2.87
C VAL A 95 -0.95 0.61 1.93
N PRO A 96 -1.08 -0.72 1.77
CA PRO A 96 -0.26 -1.48 0.83
C PRO A 96 -0.48 -1.03 -0.61
N VAL A 97 0.53 -0.48 -1.27
CA VAL A 97 0.51 -0.15 -2.70
C VAL A 97 1.85 -0.55 -3.33
N LEU A 98 1.82 -1.24 -4.45
CA LEU A 98 3.01 -1.46 -5.28
C LEU A 98 3.01 -0.45 -6.41
N ALA A 99 4.04 0.40 -6.48
CA ALA A 99 4.23 1.35 -7.57
C ALA A 99 5.35 0.87 -8.52
N LEU A 100 5.01 0.72 -9.78
CA LEU A 100 5.90 0.35 -10.88
C LEU A 100 6.19 1.60 -11.71
N VAL A 101 7.36 2.18 -11.52
CA VAL A 101 7.73 3.47 -12.10
C VAL A 101 8.73 3.29 -13.22
N GLY A 102 8.33 3.59 -14.43
CA GLY A 102 9.20 3.54 -15.61
C GLY A 102 10.37 4.51 -15.49
N GLN A 103 11.48 4.16 -16.10
CA GLN A 103 12.68 4.99 -16.22
C GLN A 103 13.15 4.94 -17.66
N PRO A 104 13.82 5.98 -18.18
CA PRO A 104 14.57 5.87 -19.43
C PRO A 104 15.56 4.68 -19.40
N ALA A 105 16.00 4.24 -20.55
CA ALA A 105 17.01 3.18 -20.63
C ALA A 105 18.26 3.55 -19.81
N ALA A 106 18.76 2.62 -18.99
CA ALA A 106 19.88 2.86 -18.08
C ALA A 106 21.15 3.35 -18.79
N ALA A 107 21.38 2.92 -20.01
CA ALA A 107 22.50 3.39 -20.85
C ALA A 107 22.44 4.90 -21.18
N LEU A 108 21.28 5.54 -20.99
CA LEU A 108 21.04 6.95 -21.30
C LEU A 108 21.01 7.84 -20.03
N ASP A 109 21.28 7.30 -18.87
CA ASP A 109 21.32 8.05 -17.61
C ASP A 109 22.24 9.27 -17.70
N GLY A 110 21.72 10.45 -17.43
CA GLY A 110 22.45 11.72 -17.48
C GLY A 110 22.90 12.15 -18.89
N ARG A 111 22.37 11.54 -19.95
CA ARG A 111 22.71 11.87 -21.34
C ARG A 111 21.62 12.62 -22.07
N GLY A 112 20.68 13.25 -21.35
CA GLY A 112 19.61 14.07 -21.90
C GLY A 112 18.49 13.25 -22.55
N SER A 113 18.23 12.03 -22.06
CA SER A 113 17.07 11.25 -22.48
C SER A 113 15.77 11.93 -22.12
N PHE A 114 14.72 11.63 -22.88
CA PHE A 114 13.38 12.14 -22.60
C PHE A 114 12.92 11.69 -21.22
N GLN A 115 12.51 12.65 -20.37
CA GLN A 115 12.05 12.39 -18.98
C GLN A 115 13.13 11.69 -18.12
N ASP A 116 14.39 12.09 -18.24
CA ASP A 116 15.46 11.57 -17.39
C ASP A 116 15.20 11.85 -15.91
N THR A 117 15.22 10.80 -15.12
CA THR A 117 15.04 10.83 -13.65
C THR A 117 16.12 10.01 -12.94
N SER A 118 17.28 9.91 -13.57
CA SER A 118 18.42 9.16 -13.04
C SER A 118 19.15 9.85 -11.88
N GLY A 119 18.94 11.14 -11.67
CA GLY A 119 19.70 11.97 -10.73
C GLY A 119 21.05 12.44 -11.27
N ALA A 120 21.43 12.05 -12.49
CA ALA A 120 22.68 12.44 -13.10
C ALA A 120 22.53 13.74 -13.89
N ASN A 121 23.63 14.54 -13.95
CA ASN A 121 23.72 15.79 -14.74
C ASN A 121 22.57 16.77 -14.52
N GLY A 122 22.09 16.90 -13.26
CA GLY A 122 21.02 17.83 -12.89
C GLY A 122 19.61 17.33 -13.21
N SER A 123 19.45 16.09 -13.66
CA SER A 123 18.12 15.47 -13.76
C SER A 123 17.54 15.16 -12.37
N LEU A 124 16.21 14.98 -12.31
CA LEU A 124 15.53 14.56 -11.08
C LEU A 124 16.07 13.20 -10.61
N ASP A 125 16.31 13.06 -9.32
CA ASP A 125 16.62 11.76 -8.71
C ASP A 125 15.32 11.06 -8.24
N ALA A 126 14.82 10.15 -9.06
CA ALA A 126 13.64 9.37 -8.72
C ALA A 126 13.88 8.45 -7.52
N GLY A 127 15.09 7.93 -7.33
CA GLY A 127 15.43 7.09 -6.18
C GLY A 127 15.29 7.84 -4.87
N ALA A 128 15.85 9.05 -4.78
CA ALA A 128 15.72 9.91 -3.62
C ALA A 128 14.26 10.33 -3.38
N LEU A 129 13.56 10.77 -4.43
CA LEU A 129 12.18 11.21 -4.36
C LEU A 129 11.25 10.12 -3.82
N PHE A 130 11.26 8.95 -4.44
CA PHE A 130 10.35 7.87 -4.06
C PHE A 130 10.73 7.19 -2.75
N SER A 131 12.00 7.26 -2.33
CA SER A 131 12.40 6.81 -0.99
C SER A 131 11.76 7.65 0.13
N ALA A 132 11.43 8.92 -0.14
CA ALA A 132 10.77 9.79 0.84
C ALA A 132 9.26 9.49 1.01
N VAL A 133 8.63 8.81 0.05
CA VAL A 133 7.18 8.54 0.03
C VAL A 133 6.86 7.04 -0.04
N SER A 134 7.80 6.18 0.38
CA SER A 134 7.60 4.73 0.38
C SER A 134 8.37 4.04 1.51
N VAL A 135 7.93 2.84 1.87
CA VAL A 135 8.64 1.96 2.83
C VAL A 135 9.73 1.12 2.16
N PHE A 136 9.72 1.09 0.83
CA PHE A 136 10.70 0.36 0.02
C PHE A 136 10.82 1.04 -1.35
N CYS A 137 12.02 1.40 -1.74
CA CYS A 137 12.30 1.93 -3.08
C CYS A 137 13.57 1.29 -3.62
N ARG A 138 13.50 0.66 -4.79
CA ARG A 138 14.68 0.07 -5.46
C ARG A 138 14.58 0.26 -6.96
N ARG A 139 15.73 0.54 -7.57
CA ARG A 139 15.90 0.50 -9.03
C ARG A 139 16.37 -0.88 -9.44
N VAL A 140 15.72 -1.47 -10.42
CA VAL A 140 16.15 -2.72 -11.05
C VAL A 140 17.37 -2.42 -11.93
N GLN A 141 18.51 -3.02 -11.62
CA GLN A 141 19.78 -2.77 -12.31
C GLN A 141 20.05 -3.78 -13.43
N THR A 142 19.65 -5.02 -13.18
CA THR A 142 19.78 -6.12 -14.14
C THR A 142 18.44 -6.86 -14.31
N PRO A 143 18.21 -7.54 -15.43
CA PRO A 143 16.96 -8.29 -15.62
C PRO A 143 16.69 -9.34 -14.54
N ASP A 144 17.72 -9.94 -13.97
CA ASP A 144 17.59 -11.00 -12.97
C ASP A 144 17.24 -10.47 -11.57
N ASP A 145 17.51 -9.20 -11.30
CA ASP A 145 17.16 -8.57 -10.03
C ASP A 145 15.66 -8.62 -9.77
N ILE A 146 14.82 -8.60 -10.82
CA ILE A 146 13.37 -8.60 -10.67
C ILE A 146 12.86 -9.82 -9.92
N VAL A 147 13.53 -10.96 -10.08
CA VAL A 147 13.14 -12.22 -9.43
C VAL A 147 13.17 -12.11 -7.90
N SER A 148 14.09 -11.32 -7.38
CA SER A 148 14.22 -11.09 -5.93
C SER A 148 13.56 -9.79 -5.48
N LEU A 149 13.66 -8.71 -6.25
CA LEU A 149 13.16 -7.40 -5.85
C LEU A 149 11.63 -7.30 -5.86
N LEU A 150 10.96 -7.96 -6.81
CA LEU A 150 9.49 -7.92 -6.87
C LEU A 150 8.83 -8.56 -5.63
N PRO A 151 9.18 -9.78 -5.21
CA PRO A 151 8.66 -10.34 -3.96
C PRO A 151 9.00 -9.51 -2.73
N GLN A 152 10.21 -8.92 -2.66
CA GLN A 152 10.61 -8.04 -1.56
C GLN A 152 9.75 -6.78 -1.52
N ALA A 153 9.51 -6.12 -2.66
CA ALA A 153 8.65 -4.95 -2.74
C ALA A 153 7.22 -5.27 -2.31
N ILE A 154 6.66 -6.39 -2.79
CA ILE A 154 5.32 -6.84 -2.40
C ILE A 154 5.25 -7.12 -0.90
N SER A 155 6.26 -7.78 -0.33
CA SER A 155 6.32 -8.06 1.11
C SER A 155 6.40 -6.77 1.91
N ALA A 156 7.23 -5.81 1.49
CA ALA A 156 7.36 -4.51 2.14
C ALA A 156 6.04 -3.73 2.07
N ALA A 157 5.37 -3.71 0.91
CA ALA A 157 4.08 -3.05 0.78
C ALA A 157 3.04 -3.66 1.73
N ARG A 158 2.95 -4.98 1.80
CA ARG A 158 2.03 -5.70 2.69
C ARG A 158 2.33 -5.50 4.18
N ALA A 159 3.56 -5.13 4.53
CA ALA A 159 3.92 -4.75 5.89
C ALA A 159 3.37 -3.37 6.31
N GLY A 160 2.89 -2.56 5.37
CA GLY A 160 2.15 -1.32 5.62
C GLY A 160 2.78 -0.08 5.01
N GLY A 161 2.43 0.20 3.78
CA GLY A 161 2.82 1.40 3.03
C GLY A 161 3.13 1.11 1.57
N PRO A 162 3.43 2.13 0.77
CA PRO A 162 3.78 1.93 -0.63
C PRO A 162 5.20 1.39 -0.78
N ALA A 163 5.39 0.48 -1.74
CA ALA A 163 6.70 0.04 -2.21
C ALA A 163 6.89 0.42 -3.68
N VAL A 164 8.07 0.87 -4.05
CA VAL A 164 8.37 1.40 -5.38
C VAL A 164 9.47 0.60 -6.04
N LEU A 165 9.24 0.17 -7.27
CA LEU A 165 10.26 -0.36 -8.18
C LEU A 165 10.46 0.61 -9.34
N LEU A 166 11.70 1.08 -9.52
CA LEU A 166 12.11 1.89 -10.67
C LEU A 166 12.60 0.95 -11.77
N LEU A 167 11.96 1.03 -12.92
CA LEU A 167 12.09 0.07 -14.02
C LEU A 167 12.67 0.74 -15.27
N PRO A 168 13.99 0.68 -15.52
CA PRO A 168 14.58 1.17 -16.77
C PRO A 168 14.00 0.44 -17.99
N LYS A 169 13.75 1.18 -19.08
CA LYS A 169 13.09 0.65 -20.27
C LYS A 169 13.84 -0.52 -20.91
N ASP A 170 15.14 -0.44 -21.00
CA ASP A 170 15.99 -1.51 -21.51
C ASP A 170 15.92 -2.78 -20.63
N ILE A 171 15.79 -2.63 -19.33
CA ILE A 171 15.58 -3.73 -18.39
C ILE A 171 14.17 -4.33 -18.55
N GLN A 172 13.13 -3.50 -18.70
CA GLN A 172 11.76 -3.98 -18.93
C GLN A 172 11.67 -4.95 -20.12
N GLN A 173 12.37 -4.63 -21.19
CA GLN A 173 12.40 -5.41 -22.43
C GLN A 173 13.36 -6.61 -22.38
N ALA A 174 14.35 -6.56 -21.51
CA ALA A 174 15.35 -7.62 -21.39
C ALA A 174 14.74 -8.92 -20.87
N ARG A 175 15.38 -10.04 -21.20
CA ARG A 175 14.91 -11.37 -20.80
C ARG A 175 15.49 -11.76 -19.45
N VAL A 176 14.65 -12.23 -18.57
CA VAL A 176 15.06 -12.84 -17.30
C VAL A 176 15.82 -14.13 -17.59
N GLY A 177 17.03 -14.29 -17.05
CA GLY A 177 17.77 -15.51 -17.12
C GLY A 177 17.07 -16.61 -16.32
N VAL A 178 16.89 -17.77 -16.94
CA VAL A 178 16.48 -18.96 -16.20
C VAL A 178 17.73 -19.46 -15.47
N GLY A 179 18.02 -18.89 -14.31
CA GLY A 179 19.00 -19.50 -13.41
C GLY A 179 18.51 -20.90 -13.06
N GLU A 180 19.38 -21.90 -13.23
CA GLU A 180 19.12 -23.25 -12.72
C GLU A 180 18.73 -23.15 -11.25
N ARG A 181 17.47 -23.40 -10.95
CA ARG A 181 17.02 -23.56 -9.56
C ARG A 181 17.65 -24.87 -9.02
N ASN A 182 18.81 -24.76 -8.44
CA ASN A 182 19.29 -25.79 -7.53
C ASN A 182 18.48 -25.72 -6.24
N GLY A 183 17.56 -26.67 -6.07
CA GLY A 183 17.02 -27.00 -4.77
C GLY A 183 15.54 -26.67 -4.53
N HIS A 184 14.71 -27.67 -4.66
CA HIS A 184 13.50 -27.97 -3.87
C HIS A 184 12.52 -26.83 -3.56
N GLY A 185 11.72 -26.48 -4.54
CA GLY A 185 10.44 -25.78 -4.32
C GLY A 185 9.32 -26.66 -4.87
N ALA A 186 8.44 -27.14 -4.01
CA ALA A 186 7.29 -27.96 -4.35
C ALA A 186 6.40 -27.33 -5.43
N PRO A 187 5.77 -28.12 -6.32
CA PRO A 187 4.89 -27.61 -7.36
C PRO A 187 3.59 -27.11 -6.74
N GLY A 188 3.17 -25.88 -7.13
CA GLY A 188 1.75 -25.55 -7.19
C GLY A 188 0.98 -25.46 -5.87
N GLY A 189 1.60 -25.08 -4.76
CA GLY A 189 0.86 -24.59 -3.62
C GLY A 189 0.37 -23.16 -3.94
N ARG A 190 -0.94 -22.88 -3.85
CA ARG A 190 -1.45 -21.53 -3.67
C ARG A 190 -0.51 -20.88 -2.65
N VAL A 191 0.25 -19.86 -3.06
CA VAL A 191 0.97 -19.03 -2.09
C VAL A 191 -0.13 -18.49 -1.21
N ALA A 192 -0.24 -19.02 0.01
CA ALA A 192 -1.15 -18.48 0.99
C ALA A 192 -0.89 -16.97 0.96
N ILE A 193 -1.92 -16.18 0.70
CA ILE A 193 -1.87 -14.72 0.85
C ILE A 193 -1.18 -14.54 2.17
N ALA A 194 0.06 -14.03 2.13
CA ALA A 194 0.82 -13.83 3.35
C ALA A 194 -0.11 -13.03 4.25
N ALA A 195 -0.53 -13.64 5.34
CA ALA A 195 -1.46 -13.02 6.27
C ALA A 195 -0.98 -11.59 6.46
N GLN A 196 -1.89 -10.62 6.32
CA GLN A 196 -1.58 -9.21 6.56
C GLN A 196 -0.68 -9.16 7.79
N TRP A 197 0.48 -8.49 7.67
CA TRP A 197 1.39 -8.41 8.81
C TRP A 197 0.58 -7.92 10.01
N ARG A 198 0.39 -8.79 10.96
CA ARG A 198 -0.19 -8.45 12.25
C ARG A 198 0.97 -8.32 13.22
N PRO A 199 1.10 -7.22 13.94
CA PRO A 199 2.02 -7.20 15.05
C PRO A 199 1.71 -8.41 15.96
N PRO A 200 2.71 -9.05 16.54
CA PRO A 200 2.45 -10.15 17.48
C PRO A 200 1.44 -9.65 18.50
N ALA A 201 0.39 -10.43 18.74
CA ALA A 201 -0.60 -10.11 19.75
C ALA A 201 0.11 -9.88 21.07
N GLY A 202 0.00 -8.67 21.61
CA GLY A 202 0.50 -8.38 22.95
C GLY A 202 -0.27 -9.21 23.97
N ASP A 203 0.36 -9.48 25.11
CA ASP A 203 -0.33 -10.11 26.22
C ASP A 203 -1.43 -9.16 26.77
N PRO A 204 -2.72 -9.53 26.72
CA PRO A 204 -3.81 -8.68 27.20
C PRO A 204 -3.96 -8.67 28.70
N HIS A 205 -3.31 -9.60 29.42
CA HIS A 205 -3.49 -9.75 30.86
C HIS A 205 -3.13 -8.51 31.70
N PRO A 206 -2.02 -7.78 31.43
CA PRO A 206 -1.73 -6.55 32.16
C PRO A 206 -2.80 -5.48 31.98
N ILE A 207 -3.34 -5.33 30.76
CA ILE A 207 -4.42 -4.37 30.44
C ILE A 207 -5.71 -4.76 31.19
N ALA A 208 -6.09 -6.02 31.10
CA ALA A 208 -7.27 -6.53 31.81
C ALA A 208 -7.14 -6.38 33.34
N ALA A 209 -5.96 -6.57 33.90
CA ALA A 209 -5.71 -6.36 35.34
C ALA A 209 -5.86 -4.89 35.75
N GLN A 210 -5.43 -3.95 34.90
CA GLN A 210 -5.64 -2.52 35.14
C GLN A 210 -7.12 -2.13 35.04
N LEU A 211 -7.82 -2.59 34.01
CA LEU A 211 -9.24 -2.29 33.79
C LEU A 211 -10.10 -2.75 34.98
N ARG A 212 -9.78 -3.88 35.62
CA ARG A 212 -10.51 -4.34 36.82
C ARG A 212 -10.35 -3.42 38.02
N ARG A 213 -9.39 -2.51 38.04
CA ARG A 213 -9.14 -1.57 39.14
C ARG A 213 -9.73 -0.19 38.88
N VAL A 214 -10.24 0.04 37.67
CA VAL A 214 -10.88 1.33 37.31
C VAL A 214 -12.21 1.46 37.99
N THR A 215 -12.45 2.59 38.66
CA THR A 215 -13.70 2.90 39.37
C THR A 215 -14.53 4.01 38.70
N GLY A 216 -14.01 4.59 37.62
CA GLY A 216 -14.66 5.66 36.86
C GLY A 216 -15.24 5.19 35.54
N GLU A 217 -15.73 6.14 34.75
CA GLU A 217 -16.18 5.88 33.39
C GLU A 217 -15.01 5.48 32.50
N ILE A 218 -15.24 4.53 31.60
CA ILE A 218 -14.26 4.07 30.63
C ILE A 218 -14.67 4.60 29.26
N ALA A 219 -13.72 5.17 28.55
CA ALA A 219 -13.84 5.50 27.14
C ALA A 219 -12.84 4.69 26.32
N ILE A 220 -13.30 4.13 25.22
CA ILE A 220 -12.46 3.41 24.24
C ILE A 220 -12.23 4.35 23.07
N ILE A 221 -10.98 4.53 22.65
CA ILE A 221 -10.65 5.20 21.39
C ILE A 221 -10.30 4.10 20.37
N ALA A 222 -11.22 3.84 19.45
CA ALA A 222 -11.03 2.83 18.42
C ALA A 222 -10.20 3.39 17.27
N GLY A 223 -9.07 2.73 16.99
CA GLY A 223 -8.15 3.07 15.91
C GLY A 223 -8.46 2.32 14.62
N GLU A 224 -7.73 2.69 13.56
CA GLU A 224 -7.88 2.14 12.21
C GLU A 224 -7.73 0.60 12.16
N GLN A 225 -6.95 0.01 13.06
CA GLN A 225 -6.73 -1.45 13.06
C GLN A 225 -8.04 -2.22 13.30
N VAL A 226 -8.99 -1.65 14.03
CA VAL A 226 -10.33 -2.25 14.22
C VAL A 226 -11.05 -2.42 12.88
N ALA A 227 -10.97 -1.42 12.00
CA ALA A 227 -11.55 -1.50 10.65
C ALA A 227 -10.80 -2.51 9.77
N ARG A 228 -9.45 -2.49 9.82
CA ARG A 228 -8.59 -3.38 9.01
C ARG A 228 -8.73 -4.86 9.36
N ASP A 229 -8.91 -5.17 10.62
CA ASP A 229 -9.07 -6.55 11.10
C ASP A 229 -10.55 -7.00 11.11
N ASP A 230 -11.47 -6.11 10.70
CA ASP A 230 -12.93 -6.30 10.80
C ASP A 230 -13.39 -6.69 12.23
N ALA A 231 -12.74 -6.10 13.23
CA ALA A 231 -12.96 -6.40 14.65
C ALA A 231 -14.09 -5.57 15.27
N ARG A 232 -15.13 -5.25 14.50
CA ARG A 232 -16.29 -4.43 14.96
C ARG A 232 -17.11 -5.15 16.00
N ALA A 233 -17.30 -6.47 15.85
CA ALA A 233 -18.02 -7.30 16.79
C ALA A 233 -17.29 -7.38 18.13
N GLU A 234 -16.00 -7.59 18.13
CA GLU A 234 -15.15 -7.63 19.33
C GLU A 234 -15.09 -6.27 20.02
N LEU A 235 -15.07 -5.17 19.26
CA LEU A 235 -15.17 -3.82 19.82
C LEU A 235 -16.48 -3.61 20.56
N GLU A 236 -17.62 -4.04 19.99
CA GLU A 236 -18.93 -3.90 20.63
C GLU A 236 -19.05 -4.80 21.85
N GLU A 237 -18.54 -6.01 21.82
CA GLU A 237 -18.48 -6.92 22.96
C GLU A 237 -17.65 -6.31 24.11
N LEU A 238 -16.46 -5.80 23.80
CA LEU A 238 -15.60 -5.13 24.79
C LEU A 238 -16.28 -3.89 25.36
N ARG A 239 -16.92 -3.07 24.51
CA ARG A 239 -17.68 -1.89 24.93
C ARG A 239 -18.79 -2.28 25.92
N ALA A 240 -19.56 -3.31 25.60
CA ALA A 240 -20.66 -3.79 26.43
C ALA A 240 -20.16 -4.35 27.77
N LEU A 241 -19.09 -5.15 27.73
CA LEU A 241 -18.46 -5.74 28.92
C LEU A 241 -17.97 -4.67 29.92
N LEU A 242 -17.40 -3.58 29.40
CA LEU A 242 -16.84 -2.51 30.23
C LEU A 242 -17.86 -1.41 30.56
N GLY A 243 -19.06 -1.44 30.01
CA GLY A 243 -20.00 -0.32 30.07
C GLY A 243 -19.41 0.97 29.46
N ALA A 244 -18.49 0.83 28.52
CA ALA A 244 -17.69 1.93 27.99
C ALA A 244 -18.44 2.72 26.91
N ARG A 245 -18.00 3.97 26.70
CA ARG A 245 -18.33 4.77 25.52
C ARG A 245 -17.21 4.68 24.50
N VAL A 246 -17.54 4.75 23.19
CA VAL A 246 -16.56 4.63 22.11
C VAL A 246 -16.41 5.95 21.36
N ALA A 247 -15.17 6.40 21.20
CA ALA A 247 -14.77 7.40 20.22
C ALA A 247 -13.94 6.72 19.14
N THR A 248 -13.93 7.26 17.94
CA THR A 248 -13.14 6.71 16.81
C THR A 248 -12.13 7.73 16.30
N VAL A 249 -11.00 7.28 15.80
CA VAL A 249 -10.13 8.13 15.00
C VAL A 249 -10.76 8.35 13.60
N PRO A 250 -10.35 9.40 12.83
CA PRO A 250 -10.94 9.68 11.52
C PRO A 250 -10.93 8.47 10.56
N ASP A 251 -9.85 7.69 10.56
CA ASP A 251 -9.67 6.53 9.68
C ASP A 251 -10.46 5.28 10.15
N ALA A 252 -11.15 5.38 11.29
CA ALA A 252 -11.98 4.31 11.85
C ALA A 252 -13.42 4.79 12.15
N LYS A 253 -13.87 5.86 11.49
CA LYS A 253 -15.18 6.48 11.78
C LYS A 253 -16.40 5.57 11.62
N ASP A 254 -16.25 4.49 10.85
CA ASP A 254 -17.30 3.51 10.56
C ASP A 254 -17.37 2.33 11.54
N VAL A 255 -16.41 2.20 12.47
CA VAL A 255 -16.32 0.99 13.33
C VAL A 255 -17.25 1.00 14.53
N ALA A 256 -17.78 2.15 14.93
CA ALA A 256 -18.65 2.28 16.11
C ALA A 256 -20.01 2.95 15.84
N GLY A 257 -20.33 3.22 14.58
CA GLY A 257 -21.54 3.90 14.17
C GLY A 257 -21.56 5.41 14.51
N ALA A 258 -22.67 6.07 14.17
CA ALA A 258 -22.85 7.50 14.44
C ALA A 258 -23.18 7.77 15.93
N PRO A 259 -22.82 8.95 16.46
CA PRO A 259 -23.29 9.38 17.77
C PRO A 259 -24.82 9.38 17.85
N GLY A 260 -25.32 8.73 18.87
CA GLY A 260 -26.76 8.59 19.10
C GLY A 260 -27.19 9.13 20.47
N PRO A 261 -28.52 9.22 20.74
CA PRO A 261 -29.05 9.72 22.01
C PRO A 261 -28.73 8.81 23.20
N ASP A 262 -28.32 7.57 22.94
CA ASP A 262 -27.92 6.62 23.99
C ASP A 262 -26.50 6.91 24.54
N GLY A 263 -25.77 7.85 23.94
CA GLY A 263 -24.44 8.26 24.37
C GLY A 263 -23.34 7.20 24.27
N ARG A 264 -23.63 6.05 23.63
CA ARG A 264 -22.67 4.93 23.50
C ARG A 264 -21.51 5.29 22.58
N THR A 265 -21.82 5.98 21.50
CA THR A 265 -20.83 6.46 20.53
C THR A 265 -20.64 7.95 20.70
N LEU A 266 -19.42 8.37 20.98
CA LEU A 266 -19.04 9.77 21.19
C LEU A 266 -18.78 10.52 19.87
N GLY A 267 -18.43 9.80 18.81
CA GLY A 267 -18.06 10.33 17.51
C GLY A 267 -16.56 10.29 17.26
N VAL A 268 -16.13 11.07 16.26
CA VAL A 268 -14.73 11.08 15.79
C VAL A 268 -13.88 12.03 16.62
N THR A 269 -12.66 11.59 16.96
CA THR A 269 -11.62 12.39 17.66
C THR A 269 -10.92 13.38 16.71
N GLY A 270 -10.09 14.25 17.28
CA GLY A 270 -9.21 15.16 16.52
C GLY A 270 -9.75 16.58 16.44
N VAL A 271 -8.98 17.45 15.78
CA VAL A 271 -9.26 18.91 15.66
C VAL A 271 -10.62 19.19 15.02
N MET A 272 -11.02 18.37 14.05
CA MET A 272 -12.33 18.41 13.38
C MET A 272 -13.31 17.39 13.98
N GLY A 273 -13.02 16.90 15.17
CA GLY A 273 -13.78 15.83 15.82
C GLY A 273 -15.12 16.29 16.38
N HIS A 274 -15.91 15.31 16.79
CA HIS A 274 -17.23 15.56 17.37
C HIS A 274 -17.08 16.13 18.79
N ARG A 275 -17.86 17.17 19.13
CA ARG A 275 -17.77 17.85 20.42
C ARG A 275 -18.02 16.94 21.64
N ASN A 276 -18.84 15.90 21.50
CA ASN A 276 -19.08 14.93 22.57
C ASN A 276 -17.78 14.25 23.06
N VAL A 277 -16.78 14.09 22.18
CA VAL A 277 -15.46 13.53 22.54
C VAL A 277 -14.72 14.47 23.48
N ALA A 278 -14.71 15.78 23.17
CA ALA A 278 -14.07 16.80 24.01
C ALA A 278 -14.74 16.91 25.38
N GLU A 279 -16.06 16.88 25.40
CA GLU A 279 -16.86 16.94 26.65
C GLU A 279 -16.59 15.70 27.53
N ALA A 280 -16.53 14.50 26.93
CA ALA A 280 -16.24 13.25 27.66
C ALA A 280 -14.83 13.21 28.25
N GLY A 281 -13.86 13.89 27.60
CA GLY A 281 -12.48 14.00 28.08
C GLY A 281 -12.26 15.06 29.17
N GLY A 282 -13.30 15.75 29.65
CA GLY A 282 -13.20 16.80 30.66
C GLY A 282 -12.60 18.11 30.13
N GLY A 283 -12.40 18.22 28.80
CA GLY A 283 -11.90 19.44 28.14
C GLY A 283 -13.03 20.43 27.87
N ARG A 284 -12.80 21.72 28.19
CA ARG A 284 -13.66 22.80 27.68
C ARG A 284 -13.52 22.87 26.16
N PRO A 285 -14.61 23.08 25.38
CA PRO A 285 -14.51 23.33 23.95
C PRO A 285 -13.63 24.59 23.75
N GLY A 286 -12.46 24.41 23.18
CA GLY A 286 -11.54 25.50 22.86
C GLY A 286 -10.11 25.36 23.39
N GLY A 287 -9.72 24.25 23.97
CA GLY A 287 -8.38 24.02 24.48
C GLY A 287 -7.73 22.75 23.92
N LEU A 288 -7.23 22.78 22.69
CA LEU A 288 -6.13 22.01 22.13
C LEU A 288 -5.51 22.85 21.02
#